data_d44f567fefe201651a70de62d3b2a312
#
_entry.id   d44f567fefe201651a70de62d3b2a312
#
_cell.length_a   1.000
_cell.length_b   1.000
_cell.length_c   1.000
_cell.angle_alpha   90.00
_cell.angle_beta   90.00
_cell.angle_gamma   90.00
#
_symmetry.space_group_name_H-M   'P 1'
#
loop_
_entity.id
_entity.type
_entity.pdbx_description
1 polymer ?
#
loop_
_entity_poly.entity_id
_entity_poly.type
_entity_poly.pdbx_seq_one_letter_code
_entity_poly.pdbx_strand_id
1 'polypeptide(L)'
;MKQRYIYIAAALLTLGVTGVRSAFAGQLTTDNCQQTLHPEANDSQFSIFNSDTTSILSTLHSETLKASEDARPTTLKECLEKGLNKNYSLRIIRNEEQIAANNATMENAGLLPSVSLSAGYSGSAYGNNTTPREGDVVKNRGIYDDGIDAGIDVSWTLFDGFKTVANYDRLRELSLISSTQTRLAVENYMAELTAEYYNFVQQRQRLQNYVSAVELSRERLRIVYERWMIGSLSRLDLLQARVDFNADSAQCLKQRELLASSRIRLHELMAQDSLDVNFTTLEENIALLTLPTFDDLWMQTKENNASMIMAAQNRTLADIELRSVRSRNYPYVKLNGGYGYRTNHYGAGGTLRRNQWSGDVGVSVGFNLYDGKRRSEQRNARLNVKNAELEEYDLTLSLYTDLADLWQAYENNRMLLALEKENVVAARENYAIAHERYLLGDLSGIEMREAQKSLLDAEERILVAEYNTKVCEISLLQLSGGITAYME
;
A
#
# COMPACT_ATOMS: atom_id res chain seq x y z
N MET A 1 21.64 -12.96 1.14
CA MET A 1 21.51 -11.49 1.32
C MET A 1 20.17 -11.11 1.92
N LYS A 2 19.82 -11.65 3.12
CA LYS A 2 18.53 -11.40 3.79
C LYS A 2 18.71 -10.98 5.26
N GLN A 3 19.72 -10.16 5.58
CA GLN A 3 19.97 -9.73 6.97
C GLN A 3 20.34 -8.25 7.11
N ARG A 4 19.94 -7.35 6.20
CA ARG A 4 20.28 -5.92 6.31
C ARG A 4 19.09 -4.95 6.34
N TYR A 5 17.84 -5.43 6.46
CA TYR A 5 16.66 -4.53 6.49
C TYR A 5 15.91 -4.47 7.83
N ILE A 6 16.40 -5.10 8.91
CA ILE A 6 15.74 -5.09 10.23
C ILE A 6 16.30 -4.03 11.20
N TYR A 7 17.34 -3.30 10.85
CA TYR A 7 18.00 -2.34 11.78
C TYR A 7 17.70 -0.85 11.54
N ILE A 8 16.78 -0.47 10.64
CA ILE A 8 16.45 0.95 10.40
C ILE A 8 15.14 1.38 11.09
N ALA A 9 14.33 0.48 11.60
CA ALA A 9 13.07 0.83 12.29
C ALA A 9 13.17 1.00 13.81
N ALA A 10 14.33 0.80 14.43
CA ALA A 10 14.51 0.87 15.88
C ALA A 10 15.29 2.10 16.40
N ALA A 11 15.69 3.03 15.55
CA ALA A 11 16.57 4.15 15.93
C ALA A 11 15.89 5.53 16.00
N LEU A 12 14.56 5.64 15.96
CA LEU A 12 13.83 6.92 15.98
C LEU A 12 12.91 7.11 17.20
N LEU A 13 13.05 6.32 18.25
CA LEU A 13 12.19 6.41 19.45
C LEU A 13 12.91 6.70 20.76
N THR A 14 14.16 7.16 20.74
CA THR A 14 14.89 7.52 22.00
C THR A 14 15.71 8.80 21.85
N LEU A 15 15.06 9.92 21.53
CA LEU A 15 15.66 11.25 21.72
C LEU A 15 14.54 12.29 21.83
N GLY A 16 14.08 12.54 23.04
CA GLY A 16 13.12 13.63 23.26
C GLY A 16 12.54 13.76 24.67
N VAL A 17 13.28 13.37 25.71
CA VAL A 17 12.90 13.77 27.08
C VAL A 17 14.16 14.07 27.88
N THR A 18 14.69 15.28 27.75
CA THR A 18 15.46 15.94 28.79
C THR A 18 15.49 17.44 28.55
N GLY A 19 14.95 18.18 29.50
CA GLY A 19 15.39 19.55 29.73
C GLY A 19 14.39 20.66 29.43
N VAL A 20 13.46 20.94 30.32
CA VAL A 20 13.29 22.29 30.92
C VAL A 20 12.67 22.14 32.30
N ARG A 21 13.51 22.10 33.32
CA ARG A 21 13.17 22.50 34.69
C ARG A 21 13.91 23.79 34.94
N SER A 22 13.18 24.89 35.10
CA SER A 22 13.58 25.94 36.04
C SER A 22 12.48 26.99 36.21
N ALA A 23 12.19 27.20 37.48
CA ALA A 23 11.82 28.45 38.10
C ALA A 23 10.42 29.03 37.82
N PHE A 24 9.51 28.74 38.75
CA PHE A 24 8.79 29.81 39.45
C PHE A 24 8.28 29.25 40.81
N ALA A 25 9.13 29.32 41.85
CA ALA A 25 8.71 29.32 43.23
C ALA A 25 8.46 30.77 43.62
N GLY A 26 7.21 31.18 43.59
CA GLY A 26 6.72 32.47 44.08
C GLY A 26 5.78 32.22 45.24
N GLN A 27 6.18 32.69 46.43
CA GLN A 27 5.54 32.63 47.74
C GLN A 27 4.04 32.94 47.69
N LEU A 28 3.23 32.02 48.21
CA LEU A 28 1.87 32.29 48.64
C LEU A 28 1.95 32.81 50.08
N THR A 29 1.80 34.10 50.27
CA THR A 29 1.48 34.70 51.56
C THR A 29 -0.05 34.62 51.74
N THR A 30 -0.42 33.89 52.79
CA THR A 30 -1.76 33.90 53.36
C THR A 30 -1.97 35.24 54.05
N ASP A 31 -2.83 36.09 53.44
CA ASP A 31 -3.57 37.09 54.22
C ASP A 31 -4.78 37.62 53.44
N ASN A 32 -5.91 37.71 54.17
CA ASN A 32 -7.17 38.38 53.83
C ASN A 32 -8.23 37.62 53.05
N CYS A 33 -8.85 36.70 53.74
CA CYS A 33 -10.20 36.25 53.51
C CYS A 33 -11.19 37.09 54.34
N GLN A 34 -11.67 38.20 53.85
CA GLN A 34 -12.94 38.86 54.26
C GLN A 34 -13.19 40.05 53.35
N GLN A 35 -13.81 39.85 52.20
CA GLN A 35 -14.57 40.87 51.52
C GLN A 35 -15.89 40.32 51.04
N THR A 36 -16.94 40.94 51.58
CA THR A 36 -18.36 40.77 51.39
C THR A 36 -18.76 40.65 49.91
N LEU A 37 -19.43 39.53 49.59
CA LEU A 37 -20.09 39.28 48.33
C LEU A 37 -21.34 40.18 48.18
N HIS A 38 -21.26 41.20 47.33
CA HIS A 38 -22.44 41.75 46.67
C HIS A 38 -22.55 41.10 45.28
N PRO A 39 -23.72 40.61 44.89
CA PRO A 39 -23.91 40.06 43.57
C PRO A 39 -24.31 41.17 42.58
N GLU A 40 -23.40 41.89 42.02
CA GLU A 40 -23.63 42.57 40.76
C GLU A 40 -23.21 41.63 39.64
N ALA A 41 -24.20 40.98 39.03
CA ALA A 41 -24.03 40.19 37.86
C ALA A 41 -23.55 41.06 36.70
N ASN A 42 -22.28 40.89 36.32
CA ASN A 42 -21.69 41.61 35.22
C ASN A 42 -22.17 40.99 33.89
N ASP A 43 -23.32 41.50 33.35
CA ASP A 43 -23.90 41.10 32.04
C ASP A 43 -22.89 41.19 30.87
N SER A 44 -21.83 42.02 31.05
CA SER A 44 -20.78 42.16 30.03
C SER A 44 -19.87 40.94 29.85
N GLN A 45 -19.68 40.10 30.86
CA GLN A 45 -18.88 38.87 30.72
C GLN A 45 -19.62 37.75 29.98
N PHE A 46 -20.96 37.75 30.00
CA PHE A 46 -21.76 36.76 29.27
C PHE A 46 -21.91 37.10 27.79
N SER A 47 -21.94 38.39 27.45
CA SER A 47 -22.00 38.84 26.04
C SER A 47 -20.69 38.57 25.28
N ILE A 48 -19.54 38.65 25.93
CA ILE A 48 -18.23 38.39 25.30
C ILE A 48 -18.05 36.86 25.01
N PHE A 49 -18.55 35.99 25.89
CA PHE A 49 -18.45 34.55 25.69
C PHE A 49 -19.49 33.96 24.71
N ASN A 50 -20.65 34.60 24.54
CA ASN A 50 -21.59 34.22 23.49
C ASN A 50 -21.14 34.63 22.08
N SER A 51 -20.36 35.68 21.94
CA SER A 51 -19.90 36.15 20.62
C SER A 51 -18.85 35.20 20.01
N ASP A 52 -17.92 34.67 20.81
CA ASP A 52 -16.83 33.84 20.27
C ASP A 52 -17.25 32.39 19.99
N THR A 53 -18.04 31.78 20.90
CA THR A 53 -18.54 30.41 20.70
C THR A 53 -19.69 30.34 19.69
N THR A 54 -20.54 31.39 19.61
CA THR A 54 -21.57 31.49 18.55
C THR A 54 -20.94 31.74 17.19
N SER A 55 -19.84 32.49 17.10
CA SER A 55 -19.11 32.69 15.84
C SER A 55 -18.46 31.40 15.33
N ILE A 56 -17.85 30.59 16.22
CA ILE A 56 -17.27 29.29 15.87
C ILE A 56 -18.36 28.33 15.38
N LEU A 57 -19.51 28.27 16.04
CA LEU A 57 -20.59 27.35 15.67
C LEU A 57 -21.42 27.84 14.47
N SER A 58 -21.58 29.15 14.28
CA SER A 58 -22.22 29.69 13.07
C SER A 58 -21.31 29.50 11.84
N THR A 59 -19.98 29.59 12.03
CA THR A 59 -19.00 29.21 11.00
C THR A 59 -19.05 27.72 10.72
N LEU A 60 -19.13 26.87 11.74
CA LEU A 60 -19.26 25.42 11.61
C LEU A 60 -20.54 25.01 10.85
N HIS A 61 -21.67 25.63 11.20
CA HIS A 61 -22.96 25.34 10.55
C HIS A 61 -23.04 25.92 9.13
N SER A 62 -22.51 27.13 8.90
CA SER A 62 -22.50 27.75 7.58
C SER A 62 -21.51 27.09 6.62
N GLU A 63 -20.38 26.57 7.10
CA GLU A 63 -19.41 25.85 6.28
C GLU A 63 -19.88 24.43 5.96
N THR A 64 -20.57 23.74 6.89
CA THR A 64 -21.16 22.41 6.60
C THR A 64 -22.32 22.51 5.61
N LEU A 65 -23.15 23.56 5.67
CA LEU A 65 -24.23 23.79 4.70
C LEU A 65 -23.71 24.26 3.34
N LYS A 66 -22.72 25.16 3.28
CA LYS A 66 -22.13 25.61 2.01
C LYS A 66 -21.32 24.52 1.32
N ALA A 67 -20.61 23.67 2.07
CA ALA A 67 -19.88 22.53 1.51
C ALA A 67 -20.83 21.49 0.89
N SER A 68 -22.11 21.43 1.29
CA SER A 68 -23.08 20.48 0.73
C SER A 68 -23.80 21.01 -0.53
N GLU A 69 -23.88 22.33 -0.76
CA GLU A 69 -24.61 22.90 -1.91
C GLU A 69 -23.78 22.90 -3.20
N ASP A 70 -22.44 23.02 -3.13
CA ASP A 70 -21.55 23.05 -4.30
C ASP A 70 -20.83 21.72 -4.60
N ALA A 71 -20.96 20.71 -3.72
CA ALA A 71 -20.27 19.44 -3.86
C ALA A 71 -21.02 18.51 -4.82
N ARG A 72 -20.35 18.02 -5.85
CA ARG A 72 -20.84 16.89 -6.63
C ARG A 72 -20.57 15.62 -5.86
N PRO A 73 -21.62 14.92 -5.35
CA PRO A 73 -21.42 13.67 -4.64
C PRO A 73 -20.81 12.64 -5.60
N THR A 74 -19.73 12.02 -5.18
CA THR A 74 -18.99 11.03 -5.98
C THR A 74 -19.34 9.63 -5.49
N THR A 75 -19.65 8.73 -6.42
CA THR A 75 -19.93 7.31 -6.09
C THR A 75 -18.65 6.54 -5.84
N LEU A 76 -18.74 5.40 -5.14
CA LEU A 76 -17.60 4.48 -4.97
C LEU A 76 -17.02 4.05 -6.33
N LYS A 77 -17.89 3.72 -7.30
CA LYS A 77 -17.49 3.34 -8.65
C LYS A 77 -16.65 4.42 -9.34
N GLU A 78 -17.08 5.68 -9.28
CA GLU A 78 -16.31 6.79 -9.85
C GLU A 78 -14.96 7.00 -9.16
N CYS A 79 -14.89 6.80 -7.83
CA CYS A 79 -13.64 6.84 -7.09
C CYS A 79 -12.68 5.74 -7.53
N LEU A 80 -13.18 4.50 -7.68
CA LEU A 80 -12.42 3.35 -8.17
C LEU A 80 -11.92 3.58 -9.60
N GLU A 81 -12.77 4.03 -10.51
CA GLU A 81 -12.39 4.32 -11.91
C GLU A 81 -11.30 5.40 -11.99
N LYS A 82 -11.43 6.49 -11.23
CA LYS A 82 -10.43 7.55 -11.18
C LYS A 82 -9.09 7.02 -10.64
N GLY A 83 -9.15 6.29 -9.55
CA GLY A 83 -7.97 5.76 -8.89
C GLY A 83 -7.25 4.70 -9.70
N LEU A 84 -7.95 3.72 -10.27
CA LEU A 84 -7.39 2.68 -11.13
C LEU A 84 -6.65 3.25 -12.36
N ASN A 85 -7.09 4.41 -12.86
CA ASN A 85 -6.48 5.05 -14.02
C ASN A 85 -5.29 5.96 -13.64
N LYS A 86 -5.33 6.63 -12.47
CA LYS A 86 -4.38 7.69 -12.13
C LYS A 86 -3.33 7.26 -11.10
N ASN A 87 -3.61 6.27 -10.24
CA ASN A 87 -2.73 5.90 -9.14
C ASN A 87 -1.33 5.54 -9.64
N TYR A 88 -0.31 6.21 -9.09
CA TYR A 88 1.07 6.07 -9.52
C TYR A 88 1.64 4.67 -9.23
N SER A 89 1.30 4.05 -8.11
CA SER A 89 1.76 2.70 -7.76
C SER A 89 1.26 1.66 -8.76
N LEU A 90 -0.03 1.75 -9.15
CA LEU A 90 -0.59 0.86 -10.17
C LEU A 90 0.03 1.08 -11.55
N ARG A 91 0.35 2.33 -11.90
CA ARG A 91 1.03 2.63 -13.16
C ARG A 91 2.45 2.07 -13.20
N ILE A 92 3.16 2.10 -12.08
CA ILE A 92 4.50 1.50 -11.96
C ILE A 92 4.41 -0.01 -12.18
N ILE A 93 3.50 -0.70 -11.50
CA ILE A 93 3.32 -2.16 -11.63
C ILE A 93 2.91 -2.55 -13.05
N ARG A 94 2.04 -1.78 -13.71
CA ARG A 94 1.71 -1.99 -15.14
C ARG A 94 2.91 -1.82 -16.06
N ASN A 95 3.81 -0.87 -15.75
CA ASN A 95 5.06 -0.72 -16.50
C ASN A 95 5.99 -1.93 -16.27
N GLU A 96 6.06 -2.47 -15.05
CA GLU A 96 6.82 -3.69 -14.74
C GLU A 96 6.27 -4.91 -15.51
N GLU A 97 4.95 -5.04 -15.60
CA GLU A 97 4.29 -6.05 -16.43
C GLU A 97 4.68 -5.89 -17.92
N GLN A 98 4.66 -4.66 -18.44
CA GLN A 98 5.08 -4.37 -19.81
C GLN A 98 6.57 -4.71 -20.03
N ILE A 99 7.44 -4.41 -19.06
CA ILE A 99 8.86 -4.79 -19.10
C ILE A 99 9.01 -6.31 -19.13
N ALA A 100 8.27 -7.04 -18.29
CA ALA A 100 8.29 -8.50 -18.30
C ALA A 100 7.79 -9.07 -19.64
N ALA A 101 6.73 -8.50 -20.21
CA ALA A 101 6.22 -8.87 -21.53
C ALA A 101 7.25 -8.58 -22.66
N ASN A 102 7.92 -7.42 -22.61
CA ASN A 102 8.97 -7.07 -23.55
C ASN A 102 10.19 -7.99 -23.46
N ASN A 103 10.44 -8.56 -22.29
CA ASN A 103 11.52 -9.53 -22.08
C ASN A 103 11.15 -10.95 -22.53
N ALA A 104 9.88 -11.27 -22.69
CA ALA A 104 9.40 -12.60 -23.07
C ALA A 104 9.46 -12.85 -24.59
N THR A 105 10.62 -12.58 -25.20
CA THR A 105 10.86 -12.72 -26.62
C THR A 105 11.87 -13.81 -26.94
N MET A 106 11.87 -14.28 -28.19
CA MET A 106 12.81 -15.29 -28.68
C MET A 106 14.26 -14.75 -28.71
N GLU A 107 14.41 -13.45 -28.95
CA GLU A 107 15.70 -12.75 -28.96
C GLU A 107 16.33 -12.79 -27.56
N ASN A 108 15.59 -12.35 -26.55
CA ASN A 108 16.06 -12.33 -25.17
C ASN A 108 16.29 -13.75 -24.60
N ALA A 109 15.56 -14.73 -25.12
CA ALA A 109 15.80 -16.11 -24.76
C ALA A 109 17.11 -16.66 -25.34
N GLY A 110 17.66 -16.04 -26.39
CA GLY A 110 18.86 -16.46 -27.09
C GLY A 110 18.60 -17.49 -28.21
N LEU A 111 17.34 -17.56 -28.72
CA LEU A 111 16.97 -18.43 -29.85
C LEU A 111 17.41 -17.86 -31.20
N LEU A 112 17.59 -16.54 -31.31
CA LEU A 112 18.02 -15.88 -32.53
C LEU A 112 19.53 -15.60 -32.51
N PRO A 113 20.17 -15.44 -33.69
CA PRO A 113 21.57 -15.08 -33.77
C PRO A 113 21.81 -13.66 -33.24
N SER A 114 22.97 -13.47 -32.60
CA SER A 114 23.49 -12.15 -32.28
C SER A 114 24.46 -11.69 -33.37
N VAL A 115 24.32 -10.43 -33.78
CA VAL A 115 25.21 -9.76 -34.75
C VAL A 115 25.86 -8.58 -34.04
N SER A 116 27.20 -8.54 -34.03
CA SER A 116 27.95 -7.47 -33.39
C SER A 116 28.93 -6.86 -34.40
N LEU A 117 29.10 -5.54 -34.34
CA LEU A 117 30.13 -4.79 -35.01
C LEU A 117 31.23 -4.44 -34.00
N SER A 118 32.45 -4.84 -34.29
CA SER A 118 33.61 -4.54 -33.45
C SER A 118 34.64 -3.72 -34.23
N ALA A 119 35.30 -2.78 -33.56
CA ALA A 119 36.44 -2.08 -34.05
C ALA A 119 37.44 -1.90 -32.91
N GLY A 120 38.70 -2.20 -33.19
CA GLY A 120 39.74 -2.15 -32.17
C GLY A 120 41.03 -1.50 -32.73
N TYR A 121 41.76 -0.82 -31.85
CA TYR A 121 43.14 -0.43 -32.05
C TYR A 121 44.01 -1.12 -31.01
N SER A 122 45.08 -1.76 -31.44
CA SER A 122 46.00 -2.43 -30.54
C SER A 122 47.44 -1.97 -30.86
N GLY A 123 48.19 -1.68 -29.81
CA GLY A 123 49.62 -1.37 -29.92
C GLY A 123 50.38 -2.23 -28.93
N SER A 124 51.50 -2.79 -29.35
CA SER A 124 52.39 -3.56 -28.50
C SER A 124 53.84 -3.10 -28.66
N ALA A 125 54.50 -2.90 -27.54
CA ALA A 125 55.94 -2.63 -27.50
C ALA A 125 56.66 -3.80 -26.85
N TYR A 126 57.61 -4.38 -27.55
CA TYR A 126 58.31 -5.57 -27.04
C TYR A 126 59.76 -5.60 -27.48
N GLY A 127 60.54 -6.43 -26.84
CA GLY A 127 61.89 -6.81 -27.28
C GLY A 127 62.04 -8.32 -27.23
N ASN A 128 62.63 -8.91 -28.24
CA ASN A 128 62.88 -10.34 -28.27
C ASN A 128 64.35 -10.66 -28.60
N ASN A 129 64.87 -11.75 -28.05
CA ASN A 129 66.12 -12.36 -28.42
C ASN A 129 65.77 -13.70 -29.09
N THR A 130 66.03 -13.80 -30.39
CA THR A 130 65.76 -15.01 -31.13
C THR A 130 67.14 -15.68 -31.41
N THR A 131 67.33 -16.90 -30.94
CA THR A 131 68.48 -17.73 -31.24
C THR A 131 68.04 -18.76 -32.28
N PRO A 132 68.38 -18.57 -33.54
CA PRO A 132 68.07 -19.54 -34.58
C PRO A 132 68.90 -20.80 -34.38
N ARG A 133 68.48 -21.90 -35.01
CA ARG A 133 69.22 -23.18 -34.95
C ARG A 133 70.54 -23.12 -35.66
N GLU A 134 70.63 -22.27 -36.68
CA GLU A 134 71.84 -21.94 -37.44
C GLU A 134 71.89 -20.41 -37.64
N GLY A 135 73.01 -19.77 -37.30
CA GLY A 135 73.25 -18.36 -37.44
C GLY A 135 73.36 -17.60 -36.11
N ASP A 136 73.56 -16.29 -36.19
CA ASP A 136 73.79 -15.42 -35.04
C ASP A 136 72.48 -15.09 -34.28
N VAL A 137 72.59 -14.80 -32.97
CA VAL A 137 71.54 -14.34 -32.15
C VAL A 137 71.03 -12.96 -32.56
N VAL A 138 69.81 -12.87 -33.01
CA VAL A 138 69.13 -11.62 -33.35
C VAL A 138 68.49 -11.03 -32.08
N LYS A 139 68.99 -9.85 -31.67
CA LYS A 139 68.48 -9.10 -30.53
C LYS A 139 67.70 -7.90 -31.02
N ASN A 140 66.41 -7.92 -30.87
CA ASN A 140 65.52 -6.82 -31.19
C ASN A 140 65.05 -6.14 -29.88
N ARG A 141 65.20 -4.81 -29.79
CA ARG A 141 64.78 -4.02 -28.63
C ARG A 141 63.94 -2.84 -29.11
N GLY A 142 62.86 -2.55 -28.35
CA GLY A 142 62.01 -1.38 -28.62
C GLY A 142 61.23 -1.48 -29.93
N ILE A 143 60.82 -2.69 -30.31
CA ILE A 143 59.93 -2.91 -31.45
C ILE A 143 58.51 -2.46 -30.99
N TYR A 144 57.89 -1.68 -31.87
CA TYR A 144 56.47 -1.25 -31.67
C TYR A 144 55.69 -1.75 -32.88
N ASP A 145 54.66 -2.58 -32.57
CA ASP A 145 53.70 -3.05 -33.55
C ASP A 145 52.34 -2.46 -33.18
N ASP A 146 51.65 -1.96 -34.17
CA ASP A 146 50.28 -1.47 -34.00
C ASP A 146 49.33 -2.01 -35.07
N GLY A 147 48.07 -2.05 -34.75
CA GLY A 147 47.05 -2.53 -35.68
C GLY A 147 45.67 -1.97 -35.41
N ILE A 148 44.92 -1.90 -36.48
CA ILE A 148 43.48 -1.58 -36.44
C ILE A 148 42.74 -2.79 -37.00
N ASP A 149 41.72 -3.21 -36.30
CA ASP A 149 40.78 -4.22 -36.77
C ASP A 149 39.35 -3.69 -36.71
N ALA A 150 38.55 -4.08 -37.70
CA ALA A 150 37.11 -3.84 -37.71
C ALA A 150 36.43 -5.04 -38.37
N GLY A 151 35.33 -5.48 -37.74
CA GLY A 151 34.65 -6.68 -38.22
C GLY A 151 33.21 -6.76 -37.77
N ILE A 152 32.47 -7.61 -38.47
CA ILE A 152 31.10 -8.02 -38.08
C ILE A 152 31.18 -9.48 -37.66
N ASP A 153 30.70 -9.76 -36.46
CA ASP A 153 30.69 -11.11 -35.90
C ASP A 153 29.21 -11.57 -35.71
N VAL A 154 28.93 -12.80 -36.13
CA VAL A 154 27.63 -13.46 -35.96
C VAL A 154 27.84 -14.67 -35.07
N SER A 155 27.06 -14.77 -34.00
CA SER A 155 27.04 -15.94 -33.12
C SER A 155 25.63 -16.46 -32.97
N TRP A 156 25.43 -17.75 -33.18
CA TRP A 156 24.14 -18.41 -33.06
C TRP A 156 24.26 -19.78 -32.39
N THR A 157 23.50 -19.93 -31.30
CA THR A 157 23.39 -21.24 -30.64
C THR A 157 22.30 -22.03 -31.34
N LEU A 158 22.66 -23.01 -32.14
CA LEU A 158 21.72 -23.87 -32.89
C LEU A 158 21.07 -24.91 -31.97
N PHE A 159 21.85 -25.43 -31.02
CA PHE A 159 21.39 -26.41 -30.06
C PHE A 159 22.20 -26.34 -28.76
N ASP A 160 21.55 -26.39 -27.61
CA ASP A 160 22.20 -26.36 -26.30
C ASP A 160 21.52 -27.30 -25.28
N GLY A 161 20.95 -28.40 -25.78
CA GLY A 161 20.22 -29.34 -24.96
C GLY A 161 18.86 -28.81 -24.50
N PHE A 162 18.24 -27.94 -25.27
CA PHE A 162 16.97 -27.25 -24.98
C PHE A 162 17.03 -26.21 -23.85
N LYS A 163 18.24 -25.73 -23.48
CA LYS A 163 18.39 -24.70 -22.48
C LYS A 163 17.77 -23.38 -22.94
N THR A 164 18.00 -22.98 -24.17
CA THR A 164 17.47 -21.76 -24.78
C THR A 164 15.93 -21.81 -24.85
N VAL A 165 15.37 -22.99 -25.16
CA VAL A 165 13.91 -23.22 -25.16
C VAL A 165 13.37 -23.09 -23.73
N ALA A 166 14.01 -23.75 -22.75
CA ALA A 166 13.62 -23.59 -21.34
C ALA A 166 13.75 -22.14 -20.85
N ASN A 167 14.75 -21.38 -21.36
CA ASN A 167 14.87 -19.95 -21.04
C ASN A 167 13.72 -19.13 -21.64
N TYR A 168 13.26 -19.45 -22.85
CA TYR A 168 12.06 -18.84 -23.43
C TYR A 168 10.81 -19.14 -22.60
N ASP A 169 10.58 -20.42 -22.24
CA ASP A 169 9.50 -20.80 -21.34
C ASP A 169 9.56 -20.06 -20.01
N ARG A 170 10.77 -19.90 -19.45
CA ARG A 170 11.00 -19.16 -18.21
C ARG A 170 10.61 -17.68 -18.34
N LEU A 171 11.04 -17.00 -19.39
CA LEU A 171 10.71 -15.59 -19.63
C LEU A 171 9.19 -15.40 -19.84
N ARG A 172 8.55 -16.35 -20.53
CA ARG A 172 7.11 -16.35 -20.71
C ARG A 172 6.36 -16.55 -19.39
N GLU A 173 6.82 -17.48 -18.56
CA GLU A 173 6.24 -17.72 -17.23
C GLU A 173 6.42 -16.51 -16.31
N LEU A 174 7.58 -15.85 -16.33
CA LEU A 174 7.82 -14.59 -15.60
C LEU A 174 6.88 -13.47 -16.06
N SER A 175 6.55 -13.39 -17.34
CA SER A 175 5.56 -12.44 -17.86
C SER A 175 4.15 -12.75 -17.32
N LEU A 176 3.76 -14.03 -17.23
CA LEU A 176 2.49 -14.44 -16.63
C LEU A 176 2.44 -14.14 -15.13
N ILE A 177 3.53 -14.40 -14.39
CA ILE A 177 3.65 -14.05 -12.98
C ILE A 177 3.50 -12.53 -12.80
N SER A 178 4.13 -11.72 -13.65
CA SER A 178 4.03 -10.26 -13.58
C SER A 178 2.60 -9.77 -13.83
N SER A 179 1.85 -10.39 -14.76
CA SER A 179 0.44 -10.05 -14.97
C SER A 179 -0.44 -10.43 -13.78
N THR A 180 -0.16 -11.58 -13.14
CA THR A 180 -0.85 -11.97 -11.89
C THR A 180 -0.52 -11.04 -10.74
N GLN A 181 0.72 -10.54 -10.65
CA GLN A 181 1.13 -9.52 -9.67
C GLN A 181 0.39 -8.19 -9.91
N THR A 182 0.22 -7.76 -11.16
CA THR A 182 -0.60 -6.58 -11.51
C THR A 182 -2.03 -6.77 -11.05
N ARG A 183 -2.63 -7.93 -11.30
CA ARG A 183 -3.98 -8.26 -10.82
C ARG A 183 -4.07 -8.19 -9.30
N LEU A 184 -3.15 -8.82 -8.57
CA LEU A 184 -3.11 -8.77 -7.10
C LEU A 184 -3.01 -7.33 -6.57
N ALA A 185 -2.17 -6.51 -7.20
CA ALA A 185 -2.02 -5.10 -6.82
C ALA A 185 -3.31 -4.29 -7.07
N VAL A 186 -4.02 -4.57 -8.17
CA VAL A 186 -5.32 -3.95 -8.48
C VAL A 186 -6.36 -4.37 -7.43
N GLU A 187 -6.46 -5.65 -7.10
CA GLU A 187 -7.39 -6.18 -6.10
C GLU A 187 -7.12 -5.58 -4.71
N ASN A 188 -5.85 -5.50 -4.29
CA ASN A 188 -5.44 -4.87 -3.03
C ASN A 188 -5.80 -3.37 -3.01
N TYR A 189 -5.55 -2.66 -4.10
CA TYR A 189 -5.87 -1.26 -4.23
C TYR A 189 -7.39 -1.01 -4.16
N MET A 190 -8.19 -1.83 -4.85
CA MET A 190 -9.65 -1.74 -4.79
C MET A 190 -10.17 -1.95 -3.36
N ALA A 191 -9.61 -2.93 -2.63
CA ALA A 191 -9.97 -3.18 -1.24
C ALA A 191 -9.62 -1.98 -0.34
N GLU A 192 -8.41 -1.44 -0.47
CA GLU A 192 -7.95 -0.29 0.30
C GLU A 192 -8.81 0.96 0.05
N LEU A 193 -9.06 1.29 -1.23
CA LEU A 193 -9.86 2.45 -1.60
C LEU A 193 -11.32 2.29 -1.16
N THR A 194 -11.90 1.09 -1.29
CA THR A 194 -13.27 0.80 -0.84
C THR A 194 -13.38 0.93 0.68
N ALA A 195 -12.42 0.40 1.43
CA ALA A 195 -12.39 0.52 2.89
C ALA A 195 -12.28 1.99 3.33
N GLU A 196 -11.40 2.78 2.70
CA GLU A 196 -11.25 4.20 3.02
C GLU A 196 -12.48 5.02 2.61
N TYR A 197 -13.14 4.68 1.50
CA TYR A 197 -14.39 5.30 1.10
C TYR A 197 -15.48 5.14 2.18
N TYR A 198 -15.68 3.92 2.70
CA TYR A 198 -16.64 3.67 3.77
C TYR A 198 -16.16 4.20 5.12
N ASN A 199 -14.84 4.31 5.37
CA ASN A 199 -14.32 5.05 6.50
C ASN A 199 -14.74 6.53 6.43
N PHE A 200 -14.62 7.17 5.28
CA PHE A 200 -15.07 8.56 5.09
C PHE A 200 -16.58 8.71 5.34
N VAL A 201 -17.39 7.78 4.85
CA VAL A 201 -18.84 7.76 5.12
C VAL A 201 -19.11 7.67 6.63
N GLN A 202 -18.43 6.76 7.34
CA GLN A 202 -18.53 6.62 8.79
C GLN A 202 -18.14 7.90 9.52
N GLN A 203 -16.98 8.50 9.17
CA GLN A 203 -16.50 9.73 9.83
C GLN A 203 -17.48 10.90 9.60
N ARG A 204 -18.13 10.98 8.45
CA ARG A 204 -19.15 11.97 8.16
C ARG A 204 -20.40 11.79 9.05
N GLN A 205 -20.90 10.57 9.18
CA GLN A 205 -22.02 10.25 10.05
C GLN A 205 -21.69 10.54 11.53
N ARG A 206 -20.47 10.16 11.99
CA ARG A 206 -20.00 10.50 13.34
C ARG A 206 -19.97 12.01 13.57
N LEU A 207 -19.52 12.79 12.59
CA LEU A 207 -19.54 14.25 12.69
C LEU A 207 -20.98 14.78 12.85
N GLN A 208 -21.93 14.24 12.10
CA GLN A 208 -23.36 14.62 12.25
C GLN A 208 -23.88 14.33 13.66
N ASN A 209 -23.56 13.15 14.24
CA ASN A 209 -23.94 12.79 15.59
C ASN A 209 -23.32 13.75 16.63
N TYR A 210 -22.03 14.11 16.49
CA TYR A 210 -21.39 15.09 17.38
C TYR A 210 -21.96 16.50 17.22
N VAL A 211 -22.34 16.94 16.01
CA VAL A 211 -23.02 18.22 15.80
C VAL A 211 -24.36 18.23 16.54
N SER A 212 -25.16 17.17 16.41
CA SER A 212 -26.42 17.01 17.15
C SER A 212 -26.20 17.00 18.66
N ALA A 213 -25.16 16.31 19.15
CA ALA A 213 -24.81 16.29 20.57
C ALA A 213 -24.45 17.69 21.12
N VAL A 214 -23.73 18.51 20.33
CA VAL A 214 -23.40 19.89 20.68
C VAL A 214 -24.64 20.77 20.73
N GLU A 215 -25.58 20.59 19.79
CA GLU A 215 -26.86 21.33 19.79
C GLU A 215 -27.69 20.99 21.03
N LEU A 216 -27.79 19.69 21.40
CA LEU A 216 -28.47 19.26 22.62
C LEU A 216 -27.80 19.80 23.89
N SER A 217 -26.49 19.82 23.96
CA SER A 217 -25.74 20.36 25.10
C SER A 217 -25.89 21.88 25.19
N ARG A 218 -26.00 22.58 24.07
CA ARG A 218 -26.29 24.03 24.03
C ARG A 218 -27.65 24.32 24.57
N GLU A 219 -28.68 23.58 24.14
CA GLU A 219 -30.03 23.74 24.59
C GLU A 219 -30.16 23.47 26.10
N ARG A 220 -29.48 22.43 26.59
CA ARG A 220 -29.41 22.15 28.03
C ARG A 220 -28.74 23.30 28.79
N LEU A 221 -27.62 23.84 28.31
CA LEU A 221 -26.96 24.97 28.94
C LEU A 221 -27.87 26.20 29.01
N ARG A 222 -28.69 26.47 27.96
CA ARG A 222 -29.66 27.55 27.91
C ARG A 222 -30.75 27.34 29.01
N ILE A 223 -31.31 26.14 29.10
CA ILE A 223 -32.33 25.82 30.11
C ILE A 223 -31.79 25.95 31.53
N VAL A 224 -30.56 25.46 31.78
CA VAL A 224 -29.89 25.57 33.08
C VAL A 224 -29.62 27.04 33.44
N TYR A 225 -29.20 27.85 32.49
CA TYR A 225 -28.96 29.28 32.66
C TYR A 225 -30.25 30.03 33.05
N GLU A 226 -31.35 29.78 32.33
CA GLU A 226 -32.69 30.38 32.64
C GLU A 226 -33.17 29.99 34.05
N ARG A 227 -33.03 28.69 34.40
CA ARG A 227 -33.42 28.20 35.74
C ARG A 227 -32.54 28.75 36.88
N TRP A 228 -31.26 28.97 36.61
CA TRP A 228 -30.35 29.62 37.55
C TRP A 228 -30.72 31.10 37.74
N MET A 229 -31.05 31.83 36.69
CA MET A 229 -31.45 33.24 36.76
C MET A 229 -32.72 33.44 37.64
N ILE A 230 -33.65 32.50 37.62
CA ILE A 230 -34.85 32.55 38.48
C ILE A 230 -34.61 31.93 39.88
N GLY A 231 -33.35 31.51 40.18
CA GLY A 231 -33.00 30.95 41.50
C GLY A 231 -33.39 29.49 41.72
N SER A 232 -33.84 28.77 40.67
CA SER A 232 -34.26 27.36 40.76
C SER A 232 -33.12 26.37 40.72
N LEU A 233 -31.94 26.73 40.16
CA LEU A 233 -30.74 25.90 40.11
C LEU A 233 -29.53 26.61 40.71
N SER A 234 -28.53 25.82 41.11
CA SER A 234 -27.29 26.31 41.70
C SER A 234 -26.31 26.81 40.63
N ARG A 235 -25.35 27.64 41.06
CA ARG A 235 -24.21 28.02 40.19
C ARG A 235 -23.39 26.79 39.80
N LEU A 236 -23.33 25.75 40.62
CA LEU A 236 -22.63 24.49 40.32
C LEU A 236 -23.23 23.83 39.09
N ASP A 237 -24.58 23.73 39.03
CA ASP A 237 -25.28 23.14 37.88
C ASP A 237 -24.99 23.88 36.57
N LEU A 238 -24.96 25.22 36.65
CA LEU A 238 -24.61 26.06 35.50
C LEU A 238 -23.17 25.82 35.03
N LEU A 239 -22.22 25.78 35.96
CA LEU A 239 -20.82 25.52 35.60
C LEU A 239 -20.64 24.12 35.03
N GLN A 240 -21.33 23.12 35.58
CA GLN A 240 -21.28 21.75 35.05
C GLN A 240 -21.84 21.68 33.61
N ALA A 241 -23.00 22.27 33.36
CA ALA A 241 -23.59 22.32 32.00
C ALA A 241 -22.65 23.01 30.98
N ARG A 242 -21.91 24.02 31.43
CA ARG A 242 -20.91 24.71 30.60
C ARG A 242 -19.70 23.83 30.31
N VAL A 243 -19.19 23.09 31.29
CA VAL A 243 -18.09 22.13 31.11
C VAL A 243 -18.50 21.06 30.11
N ASP A 244 -19.73 20.52 30.24
CA ASP A 244 -20.26 19.49 29.34
C ASP A 244 -20.37 20.02 27.90
N PHE A 245 -20.92 21.22 27.69
CA PHE A 245 -21.00 21.86 26.38
C PHE A 245 -19.63 22.05 25.72
N ASN A 246 -18.64 22.51 26.52
CA ASN A 246 -17.27 22.68 26.02
C ASN A 246 -16.63 21.34 25.65
N ALA A 247 -16.88 20.29 26.44
CA ALA A 247 -16.39 18.95 26.14
C ALA A 247 -16.97 18.38 24.84
N ASP A 248 -18.29 18.50 24.65
CA ASP A 248 -18.96 18.06 23.41
C ASP A 248 -18.48 18.86 22.20
N SER A 249 -18.29 20.17 22.34
CA SER A 249 -17.72 21.05 21.29
C SER A 249 -16.29 20.63 20.93
N ALA A 250 -15.47 20.29 21.91
CA ALA A 250 -14.10 19.82 21.67
C ALA A 250 -14.07 18.47 20.92
N GLN A 251 -15.00 17.56 21.24
CA GLN A 251 -15.11 16.28 20.51
C GLN A 251 -15.59 16.49 19.06
N CYS A 252 -16.52 17.41 18.83
CA CYS A 252 -16.96 17.78 17.49
C CYS A 252 -15.80 18.34 16.63
N LEU A 253 -14.94 19.19 17.21
CA LEU A 253 -13.76 19.70 16.51
C LEU A 253 -12.76 18.60 16.16
N LYS A 254 -12.49 17.66 17.09
CA LYS A 254 -11.63 16.49 16.81
C LYS A 254 -12.20 15.62 15.70
N GLN A 255 -13.51 15.40 15.71
CA GLN A 255 -14.15 14.59 14.68
C GLN A 255 -14.09 15.26 13.30
N ARG A 256 -14.17 16.60 13.24
CA ARG A 256 -13.96 17.37 12.01
C ARG A 256 -12.55 17.17 11.43
N GLU A 257 -11.54 17.15 12.29
CA GLU A 257 -10.15 16.86 11.91
C GLU A 257 -10.02 15.44 11.32
N LEU A 258 -10.64 14.42 11.97
CA LEU A 258 -10.62 13.05 11.47
C LEU A 258 -11.31 12.93 10.10
N LEU A 259 -12.42 13.60 9.89
CA LEU A 259 -13.10 13.63 8.58
C LEU A 259 -12.21 14.30 7.51
N ALA A 260 -11.54 15.40 7.85
CA ALA A 260 -10.62 16.06 6.93
C ALA A 260 -9.41 15.16 6.58
N SER A 261 -8.88 14.44 7.56
CA SER A 261 -7.80 13.48 7.35
C SER A 261 -8.21 12.32 6.43
N SER A 262 -9.38 11.72 6.64
CA SER A 262 -9.92 10.67 5.76
C SER A 262 -10.16 11.19 4.33
N ARG A 263 -10.65 12.43 4.17
CA ARG A 263 -10.76 13.08 2.86
C ARG A 263 -9.41 13.18 2.15
N ILE A 264 -8.38 13.65 2.87
CA ILE A 264 -7.02 13.77 2.32
C ILE A 264 -6.51 12.38 1.88
N ARG A 265 -6.74 11.35 2.68
CA ARG A 265 -6.35 9.97 2.35
C ARG A 265 -7.05 9.45 1.10
N LEU A 266 -8.35 9.72 0.93
CA LEU A 266 -9.08 9.37 -0.29
C LEU A 266 -8.51 10.08 -1.54
N HIS A 267 -8.19 11.38 -1.43
CA HIS A 267 -7.57 12.12 -2.52
C HIS A 267 -6.19 11.56 -2.89
N GLU A 268 -5.39 11.19 -1.89
CA GLU A 268 -4.10 10.51 -2.10
C GLU A 268 -4.27 9.20 -2.87
N LEU A 269 -5.20 8.34 -2.42
CA LEU A 269 -5.48 7.07 -3.10
C LEU A 269 -5.95 7.28 -4.54
N MET A 270 -6.81 8.27 -4.80
CA MET A 270 -7.26 8.62 -6.15
C MET A 270 -6.20 9.35 -7.00
N ALA A 271 -5.02 9.66 -6.44
CA ALA A 271 -3.96 10.44 -7.07
C ALA A 271 -4.49 11.76 -7.66
N GLN A 272 -5.25 12.51 -6.86
CA GLN A 272 -5.74 13.84 -7.22
C GLN A 272 -4.74 14.90 -6.75
N ASP A 273 -4.28 15.74 -7.68
CA ASP A 273 -3.28 16.79 -7.39
C ASP A 273 -3.85 17.98 -6.60
N SER A 274 -5.18 18.13 -6.57
CA SER A 274 -5.87 19.18 -5.82
C SER A 274 -6.74 18.58 -4.73
N LEU A 275 -6.62 19.12 -3.51
CA LEU A 275 -7.52 18.80 -2.42
C LEU A 275 -8.86 19.51 -2.65
N ASP A 276 -9.87 18.76 -3.06
CA ASP A 276 -11.23 19.28 -3.13
C ASP A 276 -11.84 19.31 -1.72
N VAL A 277 -11.94 20.51 -1.16
CA VAL A 277 -12.52 20.72 0.19
C VAL A 277 -14.00 20.35 0.22
N ASN A 278 -14.67 20.40 -0.93
CA ASN A 278 -16.10 20.15 -1.06
C ASN A 278 -16.39 18.67 -1.45
N PHE A 279 -15.36 17.80 -1.49
CA PHE A 279 -15.59 16.40 -1.77
C PHE A 279 -16.56 15.77 -0.77
N THR A 280 -17.58 15.09 -1.29
CA THR A 280 -18.53 14.29 -0.51
C THR A 280 -18.88 13.00 -1.26
N THR A 281 -19.38 12.01 -0.53
CA THR A 281 -19.82 10.74 -1.09
C THR A 281 -21.33 10.77 -1.32
N LEU A 282 -21.80 10.05 -2.36
CA LEU A 282 -23.22 9.90 -2.63
C LEU A 282 -23.89 9.02 -1.56
N GLU A 283 -23.20 7.96 -1.13
CA GLU A 283 -23.70 7.05 -0.12
C GLU A 283 -23.68 7.72 1.24
N GLU A 284 -24.86 7.73 1.88
CA GLU A 284 -25.04 8.23 3.24
C GLU A 284 -24.90 7.12 4.28
N ASN A 285 -25.17 5.88 3.91
CA ASN A 285 -25.16 4.72 4.79
C ASN A 285 -24.25 3.62 4.25
N ILE A 286 -23.76 2.78 5.15
CA ILE A 286 -22.94 1.62 4.81
C ILE A 286 -23.86 0.45 4.47
N ALA A 287 -24.04 0.19 3.16
CA ALA A 287 -24.81 -0.95 2.69
C ALA A 287 -23.93 -2.21 2.67
N LEU A 288 -24.43 -3.31 3.23
CA LEU A 288 -23.78 -4.62 3.23
C LEU A 288 -24.29 -5.45 2.05
N LEU A 289 -23.38 -6.13 1.36
CA LEU A 289 -23.71 -7.09 0.32
C LEU A 289 -24.07 -8.46 0.94
N THR A 290 -24.86 -9.23 0.22
CA THR A 290 -25.13 -10.63 0.60
C THR A 290 -23.97 -11.49 0.15
N LEU A 291 -23.18 -11.99 1.11
CA LEU A 291 -22.04 -12.87 0.80
C LEU A 291 -22.51 -14.30 0.54
N PRO A 292 -21.79 -15.05 -0.33
CA PRO A 292 -21.94 -16.50 -0.48
C PRO A 292 -21.64 -17.24 0.84
N THR A 293 -21.89 -18.55 0.86
CA THR A 293 -21.54 -19.37 2.03
C THR A 293 -20.00 -19.52 2.17
N PHE A 294 -19.56 -19.93 3.37
CA PHE A 294 -18.11 -20.16 3.60
C PHE A 294 -17.51 -21.15 2.61
N ASP A 295 -18.22 -22.24 2.30
CA ASP A 295 -17.74 -23.26 1.36
C ASP A 295 -17.63 -22.72 -0.07
N ASP A 296 -18.60 -21.89 -0.49
CA ASP A 296 -18.56 -21.25 -1.80
C ASP A 296 -17.40 -20.25 -1.90
N LEU A 297 -17.18 -19.44 -0.85
CA LEU A 297 -16.04 -18.51 -0.78
C LEU A 297 -14.71 -19.27 -0.83
N TRP A 298 -14.61 -20.40 -0.14
CA TRP A 298 -13.40 -21.23 -0.20
C TRP A 298 -13.15 -21.81 -1.59
N MET A 299 -14.19 -22.27 -2.28
CA MET A 299 -14.07 -22.74 -3.67
C MET A 299 -13.61 -21.60 -4.59
N GLN A 300 -14.22 -20.41 -4.47
CA GLN A 300 -13.81 -19.22 -5.22
C GLN A 300 -12.36 -18.83 -4.91
N THR A 301 -11.94 -18.87 -3.65
CA THR A 301 -10.56 -18.57 -3.23
C THR A 301 -9.57 -19.50 -3.93
N LYS A 302 -9.83 -20.80 -3.98
CA LYS A 302 -8.96 -21.77 -4.66
C LYS A 302 -8.82 -21.51 -6.17
N GLU A 303 -9.88 -21.05 -6.81
CA GLU A 303 -9.91 -20.86 -8.27
C GLU A 303 -9.42 -19.46 -8.69
N ASN A 304 -9.76 -18.45 -7.92
CA ASN A 304 -9.62 -17.06 -8.36
C ASN A 304 -8.57 -16.25 -7.61
N ASN A 305 -8.10 -16.71 -6.43
CA ASN A 305 -7.15 -15.94 -5.64
C ASN A 305 -5.81 -15.78 -6.39
N ALA A 306 -5.40 -14.53 -6.60
CA ALA A 306 -4.19 -14.21 -7.35
C ALA A 306 -2.91 -14.79 -6.72
N SER A 307 -2.84 -14.92 -5.38
CA SER A 307 -1.69 -15.51 -4.70
C SER A 307 -1.61 -17.02 -4.93
N MET A 308 -2.74 -17.74 -5.00
CA MET A 308 -2.80 -19.16 -5.35
C MET A 308 -2.33 -19.40 -6.79
N ILE A 309 -2.81 -18.58 -7.72
CA ILE A 309 -2.40 -18.64 -9.13
C ILE A 309 -0.89 -18.41 -9.23
N MET A 310 -0.36 -17.41 -8.53
CA MET A 310 1.07 -17.09 -8.51
C MET A 310 1.92 -18.21 -7.89
N ALA A 311 1.44 -18.90 -6.85
CA ALA A 311 2.13 -20.05 -6.27
C ALA A 311 2.24 -21.22 -7.27
N ALA A 312 1.17 -21.53 -8.01
CA ALA A 312 1.17 -22.53 -9.07
C ALA A 312 2.12 -22.15 -10.23
N GLN A 313 2.17 -20.87 -10.61
CA GLN A 313 3.11 -20.35 -11.60
C GLN A 313 4.57 -20.43 -11.11
N ASN A 314 4.85 -20.13 -9.86
CA ASN A 314 6.19 -20.29 -9.27
C ASN A 314 6.66 -21.76 -9.24
N ARG A 315 5.76 -22.69 -8.99
CA ARG A 315 6.05 -24.12 -9.11
C ARG A 315 6.39 -24.48 -10.56
N THR A 316 5.63 -24.00 -11.55
CA THR A 316 5.93 -24.17 -12.97
C THR A 316 7.30 -23.59 -13.32
N LEU A 317 7.63 -22.42 -12.80
CA LEU A 317 8.93 -21.77 -12.97
C LEU A 317 10.08 -22.65 -12.43
N ALA A 318 9.92 -23.23 -11.24
CA ALA A 318 10.90 -24.16 -10.66
C ALA A 318 11.10 -25.42 -11.53
N ASP A 319 10.04 -25.95 -12.12
CA ASP A 319 10.13 -27.08 -13.06
C ASP A 319 10.86 -26.69 -14.36
N ILE A 320 10.63 -25.48 -14.88
CA ILE A 320 11.36 -24.95 -16.04
C ILE A 320 12.86 -24.81 -15.72
N GLU A 321 13.20 -24.30 -14.54
CA GLU A 321 14.58 -24.18 -14.07
C GLU A 321 15.24 -25.54 -13.95
N LEU A 322 14.56 -26.57 -13.45
CA LEU A 322 15.06 -27.94 -13.42
C LEU A 322 15.32 -28.47 -14.84
N ARG A 323 14.44 -28.20 -15.82
CA ARG A 323 14.65 -28.54 -17.23
C ARG A 323 15.88 -27.82 -17.79
N SER A 324 16.07 -26.54 -17.48
CA SER A 324 17.24 -25.74 -17.88
C SER A 324 18.54 -26.30 -17.31
N VAL A 325 18.58 -26.75 -16.05
CA VAL A 325 19.77 -27.38 -15.46
C VAL A 325 20.05 -28.77 -16.05
N ARG A 326 18.99 -29.54 -16.38
CA ARG A 326 19.12 -30.84 -17.06
C ARG A 326 19.64 -30.74 -18.48
N SER A 327 19.45 -29.60 -19.17
CA SER A 327 19.95 -29.37 -20.53
C SER A 327 21.47 -29.56 -20.65
N ARG A 328 22.22 -29.30 -19.58
CA ARG A 328 23.69 -29.51 -19.54
C ARG A 328 24.13 -30.97 -19.69
N ASN A 329 23.18 -31.92 -19.71
CA ASN A 329 23.46 -33.32 -20.01
C ASN A 329 23.55 -33.61 -21.51
N TYR A 330 23.26 -32.61 -22.36
CA TYR A 330 23.25 -32.75 -23.82
C TYR A 330 24.42 -32.01 -24.42
N PRO A 331 24.83 -32.36 -25.66
CA PRO A 331 25.82 -31.57 -26.39
C PRO A 331 25.26 -30.18 -26.77
N TYR A 332 26.17 -29.28 -27.08
CA TYR A 332 25.78 -28.00 -27.67
C TYR A 332 26.35 -27.86 -29.09
N VAL A 333 25.66 -27.14 -29.94
CA VAL A 333 26.08 -26.80 -31.32
C VAL A 333 25.94 -25.29 -31.47
N LYS A 334 27.06 -24.65 -31.80
CA LYS A 334 27.11 -23.21 -32.06
C LYS A 334 27.61 -22.94 -33.47
N LEU A 335 27.02 -22.01 -34.17
CA LEU A 335 27.46 -21.44 -35.41
C LEU A 335 28.09 -20.08 -35.12
N ASN A 336 29.32 -19.88 -35.56
CA ASN A 336 29.98 -18.58 -35.49
C ASN A 336 30.43 -18.21 -36.90
N GLY A 337 30.36 -16.93 -37.25
CA GLY A 337 30.84 -16.43 -38.51
C GLY A 337 31.30 -14.99 -38.32
N GLY A 338 32.34 -14.63 -39.06
CA GLY A 338 32.87 -13.28 -38.99
C GLY A 338 33.34 -12.81 -40.34
N TYR A 339 33.29 -11.52 -40.58
CA TYR A 339 33.90 -10.86 -41.73
C TYR A 339 34.53 -9.57 -41.26
N GLY A 340 35.85 -9.44 -41.49
CA GLY A 340 36.57 -8.30 -40.96
C GLY A 340 37.74 -7.86 -41.83
N TYR A 341 38.18 -6.64 -41.53
CA TYR A 341 39.39 -6.04 -42.08
C TYR A 341 40.35 -5.76 -40.94
N ARG A 342 41.65 -6.14 -41.17
CA ARG A 342 42.74 -5.87 -40.24
C ARG A 342 43.89 -5.24 -40.96
N THR A 343 44.44 -4.20 -40.41
CA THR A 343 45.71 -3.60 -40.86
C THR A 343 46.69 -3.58 -39.70
N ASN A 344 47.87 -4.17 -39.91
CA ASN A 344 48.91 -4.19 -38.89
C ASN A 344 50.15 -3.48 -39.46
N HIS A 345 50.80 -2.68 -38.62
CA HIS A 345 52.10 -2.12 -38.79
C HIS A 345 53.09 -2.91 -37.92
N TYR A 346 54.21 -3.27 -38.50
CA TYR A 346 55.28 -4.03 -37.84
C TYR A 346 56.51 -3.20 -37.69
N GLY A 347 57.01 -3.02 -36.47
CA GLY A 347 58.25 -2.26 -36.19
C GLY A 347 59.54 -3.01 -36.50
N ALA A 348 59.46 -4.32 -36.83
CA ALA A 348 60.65 -5.12 -37.21
C ALA A 348 60.24 -6.23 -38.18
N GLY A 349 61.26 -6.70 -38.96
CA GLY A 349 61.07 -7.77 -39.95
C GLY A 349 60.98 -7.24 -41.41
N GLY A 350 60.73 -8.14 -42.35
CA GLY A 350 60.68 -7.80 -43.77
C GLY A 350 59.35 -7.21 -44.27
N THR A 351 58.34 -7.13 -43.38
CA THR A 351 56.97 -6.62 -43.69
C THR A 351 56.75 -5.38 -42.89
N LEU A 352 56.52 -4.23 -43.47
CA LEU A 352 56.21 -2.96 -42.80
C LEU A 352 54.73 -2.87 -42.49
N ARG A 353 53.84 -3.29 -43.40
CA ARG A 353 52.38 -3.20 -43.26
C ARG A 353 51.69 -4.40 -43.89
N ARG A 354 50.72 -4.94 -43.22
CA ARG A 354 49.81 -6.00 -43.72
C ARG A 354 48.37 -5.57 -43.65
N ASN A 355 47.70 -5.55 -44.78
CA ASN A 355 46.27 -5.33 -44.90
C ASN A 355 45.63 -6.66 -45.27
N GLN A 356 44.61 -7.06 -44.49
CA GLN A 356 43.99 -8.37 -44.64
C GLN A 356 42.47 -8.25 -44.49
N TRP A 357 41.76 -8.78 -45.47
CA TRP A 357 40.37 -9.09 -45.38
C TRP A 357 40.25 -10.58 -44.98
N SER A 358 39.40 -10.88 -44.03
CA SER A 358 39.16 -12.26 -43.60
C SER A 358 37.68 -12.49 -43.41
N GLY A 359 37.22 -13.63 -43.88
CA GLY A 359 35.87 -14.15 -43.55
C GLY A 359 36.04 -15.56 -43.04
N ASP A 360 35.36 -15.85 -41.94
CA ASP A 360 35.36 -17.16 -41.34
C ASP A 360 33.93 -17.61 -41.02
N VAL A 361 33.67 -18.91 -41.16
CA VAL A 361 32.46 -19.58 -40.73
C VAL A 361 32.87 -20.88 -40.05
N GLY A 362 32.36 -21.07 -38.83
CA GLY A 362 32.72 -22.24 -38.05
C GLY A 362 31.50 -22.80 -37.32
N VAL A 363 31.39 -24.12 -37.28
CA VAL A 363 30.45 -24.85 -36.44
C VAL A 363 31.25 -25.50 -35.32
N SER A 364 30.89 -25.19 -34.08
CA SER A 364 31.47 -25.82 -32.90
C SER A 364 30.48 -26.73 -32.23
N VAL A 365 30.88 -27.99 -31.99
CA VAL A 365 30.12 -28.98 -31.25
C VAL A 365 30.91 -29.33 -30.00
N GLY A 366 30.26 -29.22 -28.84
CA GLY A 366 30.91 -29.55 -27.57
C GLY A 366 29.99 -30.35 -26.66
N PHE A 367 30.59 -31.15 -25.81
CA PHE A 367 29.91 -31.93 -24.80
C PHE A 367 30.75 -32.03 -23.51
N ASN A 368 30.17 -31.64 -22.39
CA ASN A 368 30.84 -31.71 -21.11
C ASN A 368 30.78 -33.16 -20.54
N LEU A 369 31.86 -33.89 -20.66
CA LEU A 369 31.94 -35.28 -20.19
C LEU A 369 31.84 -35.39 -18.66
N TYR A 370 32.49 -34.51 -17.92
CA TYR A 370 32.45 -34.47 -16.47
C TYR A 370 32.35 -33.02 -15.96
N ASP A 371 31.35 -32.81 -15.12
CA ASP A 371 31.14 -31.57 -14.36
C ASP A 371 30.52 -31.94 -12.99
N GLY A 372 31.36 -31.92 -11.95
CA GLY A 372 30.93 -32.25 -10.58
C GLY A 372 29.85 -31.29 -10.06
N LYS A 373 29.89 -30.01 -10.48
CA LYS A 373 28.93 -28.97 -10.12
C LYS A 373 27.54 -29.27 -10.67
N ARG A 374 27.45 -29.82 -11.89
CA ARG A 374 26.20 -30.17 -12.56
C ARG A 374 25.31 -31.14 -11.73
N ARG A 375 25.90 -32.17 -11.09
CA ARG A 375 25.15 -33.13 -10.27
C ARG A 375 24.57 -32.47 -9.01
N SER A 376 25.33 -31.54 -8.42
CA SER A 376 24.86 -30.78 -7.26
C SER A 376 23.73 -29.82 -7.65
N GLU A 377 23.87 -29.08 -8.74
CA GLU A 377 22.85 -28.18 -9.26
C GLU A 377 21.54 -28.90 -9.60
N GLN A 378 21.61 -30.11 -10.21
CA GLN A 378 20.42 -30.89 -10.50
C GLN A 378 19.73 -31.42 -9.23
N ARG A 379 20.47 -31.76 -8.18
CA ARG A 379 19.89 -32.14 -6.89
C ARG A 379 19.22 -30.93 -6.23
N ASN A 380 19.88 -29.79 -6.24
CA ASN A 380 19.35 -28.54 -5.70
C ASN A 380 18.09 -28.10 -6.45
N ALA A 381 18.10 -28.16 -7.78
CA ALA A 381 16.92 -27.81 -8.58
C ALA A 381 15.70 -28.72 -8.29
N ARG A 382 15.93 -30.03 -8.04
CA ARG A 382 14.84 -30.95 -7.59
C ARG A 382 14.30 -30.57 -6.21
N LEU A 383 15.17 -30.13 -5.30
CA LEU A 383 14.75 -29.66 -3.98
C LEU A 383 13.99 -28.32 -4.09
N ASN A 384 14.37 -27.44 -5.02
CA ASN A 384 13.64 -26.20 -5.28
C ASN A 384 12.21 -26.48 -5.80
N VAL A 385 12.05 -27.46 -6.70
CA VAL A 385 10.69 -27.89 -7.12
C VAL A 385 9.87 -28.37 -5.92
N LYS A 386 10.49 -29.22 -5.07
CA LYS A 386 9.80 -29.69 -3.87
C LYS A 386 9.49 -28.56 -2.88
N ASN A 387 10.38 -27.58 -2.76
CA ASN A 387 10.13 -26.41 -1.92
C ASN A 387 8.95 -25.61 -2.48
N ALA A 388 8.88 -25.37 -3.80
CA ALA A 388 7.75 -24.68 -4.41
C ALA A 388 6.41 -25.41 -4.21
N GLU A 389 6.42 -26.76 -4.23
CA GLU A 389 5.24 -27.57 -3.88
C GLU A 389 4.83 -27.36 -2.41
N LEU A 390 5.78 -27.35 -1.49
CA LEU A 390 5.53 -27.12 -0.07
C LEU A 390 5.05 -25.70 0.21
N GLU A 391 5.60 -24.72 -0.48
CA GLU A 391 5.16 -23.32 -0.40
C GLU A 391 3.72 -23.14 -0.91
N GLU A 392 3.31 -23.88 -1.96
CA GLU A 392 1.93 -23.92 -2.45
C GLU A 392 0.97 -24.52 -1.40
N TYR A 393 1.37 -25.60 -0.72
CA TYR A 393 0.57 -26.20 0.36
C TYR A 393 0.48 -25.29 1.58
N ASP A 394 1.59 -24.68 1.99
CA ASP A 394 1.64 -23.77 3.13
C ASP A 394 0.76 -22.54 2.88
N LEU A 395 0.84 -21.95 1.68
CA LEU A 395 -0.04 -20.87 1.26
C LEU A 395 -1.52 -21.28 1.29
N THR A 396 -1.84 -22.49 0.80
CA THR A 396 -3.21 -23.01 0.82
C THR A 396 -3.75 -23.11 2.25
N LEU A 397 -2.94 -23.59 3.18
CA LEU A 397 -3.30 -23.68 4.59
C LEU A 397 -3.47 -22.29 5.22
N SER A 398 -2.55 -21.38 4.94
CA SER A 398 -2.63 -19.98 5.42
C SER A 398 -3.91 -19.30 4.93
N LEU A 399 -4.20 -19.36 3.64
CA LEU A 399 -5.40 -18.75 3.06
C LEU A 399 -6.70 -19.35 3.61
N TYR A 400 -6.71 -20.67 3.88
CA TYR A 400 -7.86 -21.31 4.55
C TYR A 400 -8.06 -20.78 5.97
N THR A 401 -6.97 -20.63 6.72
CA THR A 401 -7.01 -20.11 8.08
C THR A 401 -7.45 -18.64 8.08
N ASP A 402 -6.88 -17.82 7.18
CA ASP A 402 -7.24 -16.39 7.05
C ASP A 402 -8.72 -16.23 6.67
N LEU A 403 -9.22 -17.08 5.75
CA LEU A 403 -10.63 -17.09 5.38
C LEU A 403 -11.53 -17.47 6.57
N ALA A 404 -11.14 -18.49 7.35
CA ALA A 404 -11.91 -18.94 8.51
C ALA A 404 -11.96 -17.86 9.60
N ASP A 405 -10.84 -17.21 9.88
CA ASP A 405 -10.76 -16.12 10.85
C ASP A 405 -11.58 -14.90 10.41
N LEU A 406 -11.50 -14.51 9.14
CA LEU A 406 -12.30 -13.41 8.58
C LEU A 406 -13.79 -13.74 8.57
N TRP A 407 -14.17 -14.98 8.25
CA TRP A 407 -15.57 -15.41 8.29
C TRP A 407 -16.12 -15.37 9.71
N GLN A 408 -15.36 -15.87 10.69
CA GLN A 408 -15.76 -15.82 12.09
C GLN A 408 -15.91 -14.36 12.57
N ALA A 409 -14.98 -13.48 12.18
CA ALA A 409 -15.04 -12.06 12.48
C ALA A 409 -16.28 -11.41 11.83
N TYR A 410 -16.58 -11.74 10.57
CA TYR A 410 -17.76 -11.24 9.86
C TYR A 410 -19.07 -11.65 10.56
N GLU A 411 -19.23 -12.93 10.89
CA GLU A 411 -20.43 -13.42 11.61
C GLU A 411 -20.58 -12.75 12.97
N ASN A 412 -19.49 -12.61 13.74
CA ASN A 412 -19.51 -11.92 15.02
C ASN A 412 -19.90 -10.45 14.88
N ASN A 413 -19.32 -9.73 13.91
CA ASN A 413 -19.64 -8.33 13.66
C ASN A 413 -21.09 -8.15 13.19
N ARG A 414 -21.60 -9.10 12.39
CA ARG A 414 -23.02 -9.10 11.96
C ARG A 414 -23.99 -9.28 13.13
N MET A 415 -23.67 -10.18 14.06
CA MET A 415 -24.45 -10.36 15.29
C MET A 415 -24.37 -9.12 16.19
N LEU A 416 -23.17 -8.54 16.34
CA LEU A 416 -22.96 -7.31 17.09
C LEU A 416 -23.75 -6.15 16.48
N LEU A 417 -23.73 -6.01 15.15
CA LEU A 417 -24.51 -4.99 14.45
C LEU A 417 -26.01 -5.12 14.70
N ALA A 418 -26.55 -6.34 14.71
CA ALA A 418 -27.95 -6.57 15.02
C ALA A 418 -28.28 -6.12 16.44
N LEU A 419 -27.43 -6.45 17.41
CA LEU A 419 -27.57 -6.04 18.81
C LEU A 419 -27.50 -4.51 19.01
N GLU A 420 -26.51 -3.87 18.32
CA GLU A 420 -26.37 -2.40 18.44
C GLU A 420 -27.53 -1.64 17.77
N LYS A 421 -28.14 -2.21 16.72
CA LYS A 421 -29.40 -1.66 16.16
C LYS A 421 -30.54 -1.60 17.19
N GLU A 422 -30.71 -2.65 17.99
CA GLU A 422 -31.68 -2.67 19.06
C GLU A 422 -31.30 -1.69 20.18
N ASN A 423 -30.00 -1.62 20.53
CA ASN A 423 -29.49 -0.71 21.55
C ASN A 423 -29.72 0.77 21.19
N VAL A 424 -29.53 1.17 19.95
CA VAL A 424 -29.77 2.56 19.50
C VAL A 424 -31.24 2.91 19.62
N VAL A 425 -32.17 1.99 19.29
CA VAL A 425 -33.61 2.22 19.45
C VAL A 425 -33.95 2.45 20.91
N ALA A 426 -33.48 1.56 21.81
CA ALA A 426 -33.70 1.69 23.24
C ALA A 426 -33.06 2.97 23.83
N ALA A 427 -31.85 3.33 23.38
CA ALA A 427 -31.18 4.54 23.84
C ALA A 427 -31.89 5.83 23.40
N ARG A 428 -32.46 5.85 22.19
CA ARG A 428 -33.27 6.97 21.69
C ARG A 428 -34.55 7.14 22.49
N GLU A 429 -35.25 6.05 22.78
CA GLU A 429 -36.46 6.07 23.62
C GLU A 429 -36.13 6.53 25.03
N ASN A 430 -35.09 5.98 25.66
CA ASN A 430 -34.61 6.41 26.97
C ASN A 430 -34.28 7.90 27.01
N TYR A 431 -33.54 8.40 26.00
CA TYR A 431 -33.22 9.82 25.90
C TYR A 431 -34.50 10.68 25.76
N ALA A 432 -35.46 10.27 24.92
CA ALA A 432 -36.69 11.02 24.71
C ALA A 432 -37.52 11.13 26.03
N ILE A 433 -37.66 10.04 26.77
CA ILE A 433 -38.33 10.02 28.09
C ILE A 433 -37.57 10.89 29.10
N ALA A 434 -36.23 10.76 29.15
CA ALA A 434 -35.39 11.54 30.05
C ALA A 434 -35.48 13.05 29.74
N HIS A 435 -35.53 13.43 28.47
CA HIS A 435 -35.65 14.81 28.03
C HIS A 435 -37.01 15.44 28.47
N GLU A 436 -38.10 14.73 28.24
CA GLU A 436 -39.45 15.18 28.68
C GLU A 436 -39.53 15.37 30.21
N ARG A 437 -39.05 14.39 30.97
CA ARG A 437 -39.01 14.48 32.44
C ARG A 437 -38.12 15.60 32.94
N TYR A 438 -36.97 15.83 32.27
CA TYR A 438 -36.08 16.94 32.61
C TYR A 438 -36.74 18.31 32.36
N LEU A 439 -37.53 18.46 31.30
CA LEU A 439 -38.29 19.70 31.02
C LEU A 439 -39.34 19.97 32.07
N LEU A 440 -40.02 18.90 32.58
CA LEU A 440 -41.01 18.98 33.68
C LEU A 440 -40.35 19.24 35.03
N GLY A 441 -39.05 19.07 35.20
CA GLY A 441 -38.34 19.25 36.46
C GLY A 441 -38.26 18.00 37.32
N ASP A 442 -38.73 16.84 36.82
CA ASP A 442 -38.78 15.54 37.53
C ASP A 442 -37.45 14.74 37.39
N LEU A 443 -36.47 15.24 36.62
CA LEU A 443 -35.20 14.58 36.40
C LEU A 443 -34.04 15.55 36.68
N SER A 444 -32.98 15.04 37.28
CA SER A 444 -31.76 15.84 37.53
C SER A 444 -30.93 16.10 36.24
N GLY A 445 -30.15 17.18 36.22
CA GLY A 445 -29.27 17.48 35.09
C GLY A 445 -28.21 16.41 34.84
N ILE A 446 -27.79 15.66 35.87
CA ILE A 446 -26.82 14.55 35.79
C ILE A 446 -27.47 13.36 35.06
N GLU A 447 -28.68 12.96 35.47
CA GLU A 447 -29.39 11.85 34.82
C GLU A 447 -29.73 12.16 33.35
N MET A 448 -30.09 13.39 33.05
CA MET A 448 -30.30 13.84 31.68
C MET A 448 -29.01 13.76 30.86
N ARG A 449 -27.84 14.15 31.44
CA ARG A 449 -26.54 14.04 30.79
C ARG A 449 -26.16 12.59 30.51
N GLU A 450 -26.44 11.69 31.45
CA GLU A 450 -26.16 10.26 31.30
C GLU A 450 -26.99 9.65 30.16
N ALA A 451 -28.30 10.00 30.08
CA ALA A 451 -29.13 9.56 28.96
C ALA A 451 -28.64 10.09 27.61
N GLN A 452 -28.22 11.37 27.53
CA GLN A 452 -27.64 11.97 26.33
C GLN A 452 -26.34 11.26 25.91
N LYS A 453 -25.46 11.01 26.88
CA LYS A 453 -24.20 10.30 26.63
C LYS A 453 -24.43 8.85 26.18
N SER A 454 -25.36 8.16 26.83
CA SER A 454 -25.75 6.79 26.48
C SER A 454 -26.25 6.69 25.02
N LEU A 455 -27.05 7.67 24.59
CA LEU A 455 -27.49 7.77 23.19
C LEU A 455 -26.32 7.97 22.23
N LEU A 456 -25.45 8.94 22.50
CA LEU A 456 -24.30 9.22 21.67
C LEU A 456 -23.35 8.01 21.57
N ASP A 457 -23.07 7.36 22.71
CA ASP A 457 -22.25 6.14 22.76
C ASP A 457 -22.88 4.98 21.97
N ALA A 458 -24.22 4.83 22.01
CA ALA A 458 -24.92 3.82 21.22
C ALA A 458 -24.87 4.12 19.71
N GLU A 459 -25.07 5.39 19.32
CA GLU A 459 -24.94 5.84 17.92
C GLU A 459 -23.50 5.70 17.41
N GLU A 460 -22.51 5.86 18.25
CA GLU A 460 -21.11 5.61 17.89
C GLU A 460 -20.81 4.12 17.70
N ARG A 461 -21.30 3.25 18.62
CA ARG A 461 -21.08 1.79 18.52
C ARG A 461 -21.73 1.18 17.28
N ILE A 462 -22.92 1.61 16.89
CA ILE A 462 -23.54 1.10 15.66
C ILE A 462 -22.74 1.46 14.42
N LEU A 463 -22.23 2.69 14.31
CA LEU A 463 -21.38 3.11 13.18
C LEU A 463 -20.07 2.30 13.10
N VAL A 464 -19.46 2.00 14.26
CA VAL A 464 -18.28 1.14 14.34
C VAL A 464 -18.61 -0.29 13.92
N ALA A 465 -19.74 -0.85 14.38
CA ALA A 465 -20.17 -2.19 14.01
C ALA A 465 -20.48 -2.31 12.51
N GLU A 466 -21.16 -1.31 11.92
CA GLU A 466 -21.42 -1.25 10.46
C GLU A 466 -20.12 -1.22 9.65
N TYR A 467 -19.20 -0.35 10.01
CA TYR A 467 -17.91 -0.23 9.32
C TYR A 467 -17.07 -1.50 9.47
N ASN A 468 -16.96 -2.08 10.67
CA ASN A 468 -16.20 -3.30 10.89
C ASN A 468 -16.78 -4.49 10.10
N THR A 469 -18.12 -4.60 10.05
CA THR A 469 -18.78 -5.62 9.23
C THR A 469 -18.44 -5.43 7.74
N LYS A 470 -18.44 -4.17 7.27
CA LYS A 470 -18.09 -3.84 5.88
C LYS A 470 -16.64 -4.14 5.56
N VAL A 471 -15.70 -3.85 6.46
CA VAL A 471 -14.27 -4.20 6.28
C VAL A 471 -14.08 -5.71 6.18
N CYS A 472 -14.76 -6.49 7.02
CA CYS A 472 -14.73 -7.96 6.92
C CYS A 472 -15.29 -8.44 5.57
N GLU A 473 -16.40 -7.87 5.09
CA GLU A 473 -16.99 -8.15 3.78
C GLU A 473 -15.99 -7.87 2.64
N ILE A 474 -15.36 -6.69 2.64
CA ILE A 474 -14.34 -6.30 1.66
C ILE A 474 -13.18 -7.29 1.65
N SER A 475 -12.68 -7.67 2.84
CA SER A 475 -11.57 -8.61 2.98
C SER A 475 -11.92 -10.01 2.50
N LEU A 476 -13.14 -10.49 2.77
CA LEU A 476 -13.63 -11.78 2.28
C LEU A 476 -13.75 -11.80 0.74
N LEU A 477 -14.28 -10.73 0.16
CA LEU A 477 -14.38 -10.58 -1.30
C LEU A 477 -12.99 -10.45 -1.95
N GLN A 478 -12.05 -9.75 -1.32
CA GLN A 478 -10.67 -9.66 -1.77
C GLN A 478 -10.01 -11.03 -1.77
N LEU A 479 -10.14 -11.79 -0.67
CA LEU A 479 -9.54 -13.11 -0.52
C LEU A 479 -10.12 -14.12 -1.54
N SER A 480 -11.43 -14.05 -1.80
CA SER A 480 -12.09 -14.90 -2.80
C SER A 480 -11.85 -14.46 -4.26
N GLY A 481 -11.17 -13.33 -4.50
CA GLY A 481 -11.00 -12.75 -5.84
C GLY A 481 -12.28 -12.11 -6.41
N GLY A 482 -13.30 -11.88 -5.57
CA GLY A 482 -14.59 -11.30 -5.96
C GLY A 482 -14.71 -9.79 -5.72
N ILE A 483 -13.61 -9.09 -5.43
CA ILE A 483 -13.62 -7.64 -5.10
C ILE A 483 -14.17 -6.76 -6.23
N THR A 484 -14.17 -7.25 -7.48
CA THR A 484 -14.73 -6.57 -8.64
C THR A 484 -16.24 -6.35 -8.56
N ALA A 485 -16.94 -7.04 -7.65
CA ALA A 485 -18.38 -6.81 -7.38
C ALA A 485 -18.70 -5.35 -7.00
N TYR A 486 -17.71 -4.59 -6.48
CA TYR A 486 -17.88 -3.16 -6.21
C TYR A 486 -17.82 -2.26 -7.44
N MET A 487 -17.46 -2.81 -8.62
CA MET A 487 -17.46 -2.09 -9.89
C MET A 487 -18.78 -2.24 -10.66
N GLU A 488 -19.56 -3.25 -10.31
CA GLU A 488 -20.88 -3.51 -10.91
C GLU A 488 -21.98 -2.65 -10.26
#